data_0ab88105c1b0b62574e4070e6a5dfb8d
#
_entry.id   0ab88105c1b0b62574e4070e6a5dfb8d
#
_cell.length_a   1.000
_cell.length_b   1.000
_cell.length_c   1.000
_cell.angle_alpha   90.00
_cell.angle_beta   90.00
_cell.angle_gamma   90.00
#
_symmetry.space_group_name_H-M   'P 1'
#
loop_
_entity.id
_entity.type
_entity.pdbx_description
1 polymer ?
#
loop_
_entity_poly.entity_id
_entity_poly.type
_entity_poly.pdbx_seq_one_letter_code
_entity_poly.pdbx_strand_id
1 'polypeptide(L)'
;MYKPQWDPNRLRVVEELRSRGVNPYPHKFEFTHTIAQIRELAKNYPVSHDPFYRGIRTVGRVANIRRHGKASFVDIFDEGERLQLYLRVNELGERFEEFHRFIDRGDIIGVEGDLFYTLKGELTLLVRNYELLSKALLEPPDWSKYTTEWRYTHRYLDLLYNSEARRVIQTRFRVIQAIREFLNSRGFLEVETPVLQPVYGGALAKPFKTHVNALDEDWYLRISLELYLKRFIVGGFDKVYEIGKVFRNEDIDVHHNPEFTMLELYWAYADYNDVMKLTEEMISQVAVKVLGSSTVKYPIGEGRYVEINLTAPFKRVTMYXXXXXXXX
;
A
#
# COMPACT_ATOMS: atom_id res chain seq x y z
N MET A 1 24.16 -4.43 4.51
CA MET A 1 22.90 -5.19 4.58
C MET A 1 22.40 -5.23 6.01
N TYR A 2 21.13 -4.95 6.23
CA TYR A 2 20.54 -4.96 7.57
C TYR A 2 20.52 -6.38 8.12
N LYS A 3 21.07 -6.54 9.32
CA LYS A 3 21.07 -7.85 10.02
C LYS A 3 20.39 -7.66 11.36
N PRO A 4 19.17 -8.09 11.48
CA PRO A 4 18.45 -7.92 12.75
C PRO A 4 19.04 -8.79 13.84
N GLN A 5 19.07 -8.24 15.04
CA GLN A 5 19.41 -9.03 16.22
C GLN A 5 18.11 -9.39 16.94
N TRP A 6 17.82 -10.66 17.02
CA TRP A 6 16.61 -11.13 17.65
C TRP A 6 16.65 -10.88 19.16
N ASP A 7 15.53 -10.44 19.70
CA ASP A 7 15.38 -10.15 21.12
C ASP A 7 15.46 -11.47 21.91
N PRO A 8 16.43 -11.61 22.81
CA PRO A 8 16.55 -12.87 23.58
C PRO A 8 15.31 -13.20 24.42
N ASN A 9 14.62 -12.17 24.94
CA ASN A 9 13.42 -12.41 25.73
C ASN A 9 12.31 -13.01 24.87
N ARG A 10 12.19 -12.54 23.64
CA ARG A 10 11.18 -13.07 22.73
C ARG A 10 11.52 -14.47 22.27
N LEU A 11 12.80 -14.77 22.09
CA LEU A 11 13.22 -16.13 21.77
C LEU A 11 12.90 -17.08 22.93
N ARG A 12 13.09 -16.62 24.17
CA ARG A 12 12.74 -17.45 25.33
C ARG A 12 11.25 -17.77 25.38
N VAL A 13 10.42 -16.81 25.00
CA VAL A 13 8.97 -17.06 24.92
C VAL A 13 8.68 -18.15 23.91
N VAL A 14 9.31 -18.10 22.73
CA VAL A 14 9.13 -19.14 21.71
C VAL A 14 9.51 -20.52 22.29
N GLU A 15 10.66 -20.58 22.96
CA GLU A 15 11.13 -21.85 23.53
C GLU A 15 10.18 -22.37 24.60
N GLU A 16 9.69 -21.48 25.46
CA GLU A 16 8.78 -21.90 26.52
C GLU A 16 7.45 -22.38 25.95
N LEU A 17 6.91 -21.70 24.97
CA LEU A 17 5.65 -22.13 24.36
C LEU A 17 5.81 -23.50 23.70
N ARG A 18 6.91 -23.72 22.99
CA ARG A 18 7.16 -25.00 22.36
C ARG A 18 7.31 -26.12 23.39
N SER A 19 7.95 -25.82 24.53
CA SER A 19 8.10 -26.81 25.58
C SER A 19 6.76 -27.20 26.19
N ARG A 20 5.76 -26.34 26.09
CA ARG A 20 4.40 -26.60 26.55
C ARG A 20 3.52 -27.21 25.47
N GLY A 21 4.07 -27.52 24.31
CA GLY A 21 3.31 -28.06 23.18
C GLY A 21 2.50 -27.04 22.43
N VAL A 22 2.79 -25.75 22.61
CA VAL A 22 2.10 -24.68 21.91
C VAL A 22 2.96 -24.18 20.77
N ASN A 23 2.39 -24.16 19.56
CA ASN A 23 3.08 -23.65 18.39
C ASN A 23 2.93 -22.13 18.34
N PRO A 24 4.04 -21.36 18.45
CA PRO A 24 3.91 -19.89 18.37
C PRO A 24 3.70 -19.35 16.95
N TYR A 25 3.64 -20.26 15.97
CA TYR A 25 3.40 -19.92 14.57
C TYR A 25 2.40 -20.91 13.97
N PRO A 26 1.17 -20.95 14.49
CA PRO A 26 0.22 -21.96 14.00
C PRO A 26 -0.11 -21.74 12.52
N HIS A 27 -0.50 -22.83 11.90
CA HIS A 27 -0.71 -22.89 10.47
C HIS A 27 -1.89 -22.03 10.03
N LYS A 28 -2.93 -21.95 10.83
CA LYS A 28 -4.17 -21.28 10.44
C LYS A 28 -4.97 -20.86 11.68
N PHE A 29 -5.75 -19.82 11.50
CA PHE A 29 -6.73 -19.37 12.49
C PHE A 29 -7.99 -18.99 11.74
N GLU A 30 -9.11 -19.63 12.08
CA GLU A 30 -10.39 -19.32 11.45
C GLU A 30 -10.93 -18.03 12.04
N PHE A 31 -11.23 -17.05 11.21
CA PHE A 31 -11.79 -15.78 11.67
C PHE A 31 -13.05 -15.43 10.87
N THR A 32 -13.94 -14.66 11.49
CA THR A 32 -15.23 -14.31 10.88
C THR A 32 -15.20 -12.98 10.16
N HIS A 33 -14.41 -12.04 10.68
CA HIS A 33 -14.39 -10.66 10.17
C HIS A 33 -12.97 -10.13 10.24
N THR A 34 -12.57 -9.35 9.24
CA THR A 34 -11.37 -8.52 9.36
C THR A 34 -11.71 -7.31 10.24
N ILE A 35 -10.68 -6.58 10.69
CA ILE A 35 -10.92 -5.37 11.48
C ILE A 35 -11.73 -4.36 10.67
N ALA A 36 -11.41 -4.21 9.37
CA ALA A 36 -12.19 -3.30 8.52
C ALA A 36 -13.65 -3.70 8.46
N GLN A 37 -13.92 -5.01 8.37
CA GLN A 37 -15.30 -5.50 8.33
C GLN A 37 -16.00 -5.27 9.65
N ILE A 38 -15.28 -5.38 10.79
CA ILE A 38 -15.87 -5.09 12.10
C ILE A 38 -16.29 -3.64 12.17
N ARG A 39 -15.46 -2.72 11.69
CA ARG A 39 -15.80 -1.30 11.73
C ARG A 39 -17.01 -0.99 10.86
N GLU A 40 -17.12 -1.63 9.69
CA GLU A 40 -18.31 -1.46 8.85
C GLU A 40 -19.55 -2.05 9.49
N LEU A 41 -19.42 -3.24 10.06
CA LEU A 41 -20.52 -3.90 10.75
C LEU A 41 -21.08 -3.05 11.88
N ALA A 42 -20.19 -2.43 12.66
CA ALA A 42 -20.60 -1.64 13.81
C ALA A 42 -21.48 -0.45 13.43
N LYS A 43 -21.35 0.05 12.21
CA LYS A 43 -22.17 1.18 11.76
C LYS A 43 -23.65 0.84 11.68
N ASN A 44 -23.99 -0.43 11.64
CA ASN A 44 -25.39 -0.89 11.57
C ASN A 44 -26.06 -0.97 12.93
N TYR A 45 -25.35 -0.66 14.01
CA TYR A 45 -25.86 -0.79 15.38
C TYR A 45 -25.70 0.52 16.11
N PRO A 46 -26.66 0.86 17.01
CA PRO A 46 -26.48 2.06 17.83
C PRO A 46 -25.36 1.87 18.85
N VAL A 47 -24.79 2.98 19.28
CA VAL A 47 -23.77 2.94 20.33
C VAL A 47 -24.37 2.29 21.59
N SER A 48 -23.67 1.28 22.12
CA SER A 48 -24.10 0.57 23.31
C SER A 48 -22.88 0.25 24.16
N HIS A 49 -23.03 0.49 25.47
CA HIS A 49 -21.95 0.13 26.40
C HIS A 49 -22.05 -1.31 26.88
N ASP A 50 -23.10 -2.01 26.48
CA ASP A 50 -23.19 -3.46 26.65
C ASP A 50 -22.88 -4.16 25.35
N PRO A 51 -22.43 -5.42 25.40
CA PRO A 51 -22.16 -6.14 24.17
C PRO A 51 -23.36 -6.19 23.24
N PHE A 52 -23.15 -5.79 21.98
CA PHE A 52 -24.24 -5.72 21.01
C PHE A 52 -24.04 -6.69 19.83
N TYR A 53 -22.87 -7.29 19.70
CA TYR A 53 -22.62 -8.27 18.66
C TYR A 53 -21.62 -9.27 19.22
N ARG A 54 -22.01 -10.55 19.25
CA ARG A 54 -21.24 -11.58 19.96
C ARG A 54 -20.60 -12.53 18.98
N GLY A 55 -19.48 -13.13 19.43
CA GLY A 55 -18.86 -14.24 18.73
C GLY A 55 -18.05 -13.82 17.52
N ILE A 56 -17.48 -12.64 17.52
CA ILE A 56 -16.56 -12.22 16.46
C ILE A 56 -15.21 -12.87 16.69
N ARG A 57 -14.62 -13.38 15.61
CA ARG A 57 -13.23 -13.83 15.60
C ARG A 57 -12.48 -13.01 14.58
N THR A 58 -11.35 -12.43 15.00
CA THR A 58 -10.58 -11.55 14.11
C THR A 58 -9.09 -11.68 14.41
N VAL A 59 -8.27 -11.08 13.57
CA VAL A 59 -6.82 -11.15 13.69
C VAL A 59 -6.23 -9.76 13.58
N GLY A 60 -5.08 -9.57 14.19
CA GLY A 60 -4.36 -8.30 14.05
C GLY A 60 -3.01 -8.35 14.72
N ARG A 61 -2.22 -7.33 14.42
CA ARG A 61 -0.88 -7.17 15.01
C ARG A 61 -0.98 -6.24 16.20
N VAL A 62 -0.34 -6.62 17.31
CA VAL A 62 -0.40 -5.86 18.55
C VAL A 62 0.39 -4.56 18.40
N ALA A 63 -0.28 -3.42 18.58
CA ALA A 63 0.34 -2.10 18.49
C ALA A 63 0.80 -1.60 19.87
N ASN A 64 -0.05 -1.77 20.88
CA ASN A 64 0.36 -1.44 22.24
C ASN A 64 -0.50 -2.20 23.25
N ILE A 65 -0.02 -2.23 24.47
CA ILE A 65 -0.66 -2.94 25.59
C ILE A 65 -0.64 -1.99 26.79
N ARG A 66 -1.82 -1.72 27.37
CA ARG A 66 -1.94 -0.86 28.54
C ARG A 66 -2.62 -1.65 29.65
N ARG A 67 -1.87 -2.01 30.69
CA ARG A 67 -2.41 -2.81 31.77
C ARG A 67 -2.84 -1.91 32.94
N HIS A 68 -3.99 -2.21 33.49
CA HIS A 68 -4.54 -1.55 34.68
C HIS A 68 -5.03 -2.63 35.66
N GLY A 69 -4.10 -3.19 36.43
CA GLY A 69 -4.43 -4.22 37.39
C GLY A 69 -4.92 -5.51 36.74
N LYS A 70 -6.19 -5.82 36.95
CA LYS A 70 -6.81 -7.05 36.45
C LYS A 70 -7.50 -6.87 35.11
N ALA A 71 -7.24 -5.75 34.45
CA ALA A 71 -7.80 -5.47 33.13
C ALA A 71 -6.74 -4.82 32.26
N SER A 72 -6.88 -4.98 30.95
CA SER A 72 -5.95 -4.38 30.00
C SER A 72 -6.69 -3.95 28.76
N PHE A 73 -6.20 -2.88 28.15
CA PHE A 73 -6.59 -2.48 26.80
C PHE A 73 -5.42 -2.77 25.86
N VAL A 74 -5.73 -3.39 24.75
CA VAL A 74 -4.74 -3.75 23.74
C VAL A 74 -5.25 -3.23 22.40
N ASP A 75 -4.39 -2.53 21.68
CA ASP A 75 -4.73 -2.11 20.32
C ASP A 75 -4.11 -3.08 19.33
N ILE A 76 -4.91 -3.56 18.39
CA ILE A 76 -4.41 -4.36 17.27
C ILE A 76 -4.73 -3.63 15.97
N PHE A 77 -4.00 -3.97 14.92
CA PHE A 77 -4.25 -3.37 13.61
C PHE A 77 -4.03 -4.41 12.50
N ASP A 78 -4.74 -4.18 11.40
CA ASP A 78 -4.63 -5.01 10.21
C ASP A 78 -5.04 -4.16 9.02
N GLU A 79 -4.26 -4.18 7.95
CA GLU A 79 -4.54 -3.41 6.74
C GLU A 79 -4.78 -1.93 7.05
N GLY A 80 -4.05 -1.40 8.03
CA GLY A 80 -4.16 -0.01 8.42
C GLY A 80 -5.35 0.34 9.30
N GLU A 81 -6.20 -0.62 9.62
CA GLU A 81 -7.37 -0.42 10.49
C GLU A 81 -7.07 -0.90 11.89
N ARG A 82 -7.56 -0.16 12.89
CA ARG A 82 -7.28 -0.46 14.29
C ARG A 82 -8.55 -0.90 15.01
N LEU A 83 -8.35 -1.76 16.03
CA LEU A 83 -9.44 -2.18 16.91
C LEU A 83 -8.88 -2.25 18.33
N GLN A 84 -9.63 -1.73 19.28
CA GLN A 84 -9.28 -1.84 20.68
C GLN A 84 -9.84 -3.13 21.24
N LEU A 85 -9.03 -3.82 22.02
CA LEU A 85 -9.44 -5.02 22.74
C LEU A 85 -9.50 -4.71 24.23
N TYR A 86 -10.43 -5.35 24.93
CA TYR A 86 -10.54 -5.25 26.38
C TYR A 86 -10.39 -6.66 26.96
N LEU A 87 -9.36 -6.85 27.79
CA LEU A 87 -9.04 -8.13 28.39
C LEU A 87 -9.22 -8.01 29.90
N ARG A 88 -9.95 -8.95 30.50
CA ARG A 88 -10.17 -8.97 31.95
C ARG A 88 -9.95 -10.36 32.50
N VAL A 89 -9.51 -10.41 33.75
CA VAL A 89 -9.41 -11.67 34.47
C VAL A 89 -10.79 -12.36 34.50
N ASN A 90 -11.88 -11.57 34.58
CA ASN A 90 -13.22 -12.13 34.65
C ASN A 90 -13.53 -13.08 33.50
N GLU A 91 -13.14 -12.72 32.27
CA GLU A 91 -13.38 -13.58 31.12
C GLU A 91 -12.26 -14.58 30.87
N LEU A 92 -11.02 -14.21 31.16
CA LEU A 92 -9.86 -14.98 30.71
C LEU A 92 -9.26 -15.87 31.80
N GLY A 93 -9.51 -15.57 33.08
CA GLY A 93 -8.91 -16.33 34.15
C GLY A 93 -7.39 -16.33 34.06
N GLU A 94 -6.79 -17.51 34.15
CA GLU A 94 -5.33 -17.67 34.08
C GLU A 94 -4.76 -17.19 32.76
N ARG A 95 -5.57 -17.20 31.70
CA ARG A 95 -5.12 -16.76 30.37
C ARG A 95 -4.79 -15.28 30.33
N PHE A 96 -5.33 -14.48 31.29
CA PHE A 96 -5.00 -13.06 31.37
C PHE A 96 -3.51 -12.86 31.68
N GLU A 97 -3.00 -13.56 32.71
CA GLU A 97 -1.57 -13.43 33.04
C GLU A 97 -0.71 -14.03 31.95
N GLU A 98 -1.15 -15.11 31.33
CA GLU A 98 -0.42 -15.71 30.21
C GLU A 98 -0.30 -14.72 29.05
N PHE A 99 -1.36 -13.95 28.79
CA PHE A 99 -1.29 -12.94 27.74
C PHE A 99 -0.13 -11.99 28.00
N HIS A 100 -0.04 -11.46 29.21
CA HIS A 100 1.02 -10.50 29.55
C HIS A 100 2.40 -11.13 29.59
N ARG A 101 2.45 -12.41 29.83
CA ARG A 101 3.72 -13.13 29.87
C ARG A 101 4.26 -13.42 28.47
N PHE A 102 3.39 -13.75 27.52
CA PHE A 102 3.82 -14.28 26.23
C PHE A 102 3.62 -13.35 25.05
N ILE A 103 2.72 -12.38 25.15
CA ILE A 103 2.35 -11.52 24.02
C ILE A 103 3.01 -10.15 24.19
N ASP A 104 3.61 -9.66 23.10
CA ASP A 104 4.27 -8.37 23.06
C ASP A 104 3.87 -7.59 21.82
N ARG A 105 4.23 -6.31 21.84
CA ARG A 105 4.05 -5.46 20.66
C ARG A 105 4.70 -6.09 19.42
N GLY A 106 3.98 -6.06 18.33
CA GLY A 106 4.46 -6.63 17.08
C GLY A 106 3.97 -8.04 16.80
N ASP A 107 3.53 -8.76 17.83
CA ASP A 107 3.00 -10.11 17.65
C ASP A 107 1.67 -10.05 16.91
N ILE A 108 1.39 -11.10 16.14
CA ILE A 108 0.07 -11.26 15.51
C ILE A 108 -0.74 -12.21 16.37
N ILE A 109 -1.96 -11.80 16.71
CA ILE A 109 -2.84 -12.60 17.54
C ILE A 109 -4.20 -12.76 16.88
N GLY A 110 -4.86 -13.87 17.19
CA GLY A 110 -6.25 -14.07 16.88
C GLY A 110 -7.05 -13.90 18.16
N VAL A 111 -8.23 -13.28 18.07
CA VAL A 111 -9.06 -13.03 19.24
C VAL A 111 -10.50 -13.37 18.91
N GLU A 112 -11.23 -13.75 19.96
CA GLU A 112 -12.66 -14.02 19.88
C GLU A 112 -13.35 -13.23 20.98
N GLY A 113 -14.43 -12.56 20.64
CA GLY A 113 -15.12 -11.77 21.66
C GLY A 113 -16.35 -11.06 21.16
N ASP A 114 -16.79 -10.10 21.95
CA ASP A 114 -18.06 -9.39 21.75
C ASP A 114 -17.82 -7.90 21.65
N LEU A 115 -18.52 -7.25 20.74
CA LEU A 115 -18.35 -5.81 20.51
C LEU A 115 -19.16 -4.99 21.50
N PHE A 116 -18.56 -3.90 21.97
CA PHE A 116 -19.24 -2.89 22.75
C PHE A 116 -18.51 -1.56 22.58
N TYR A 117 -19.09 -0.49 23.08
CA TYR A 117 -18.42 0.81 23.10
C TYR A 117 -18.08 1.17 24.54
N THR A 118 -16.85 1.63 24.75
CA THR A 118 -16.48 2.14 26.07
C THR A 118 -17.24 3.42 26.37
N LEU A 119 -17.19 3.85 27.63
CA LEU A 119 -17.87 5.10 28.03
C LEU A 119 -17.32 6.30 27.25
N LYS A 120 -16.07 6.24 26.82
CA LYS A 120 -15.48 7.30 26.00
C LYS A 120 -15.84 7.18 24.52
N GLY A 121 -16.59 6.14 24.15
CA GLY A 121 -17.08 5.98 22.79
C GLY A 121 -16.17 5.19 21.86
N GLU A 122 -15.20 4.46 22.39
CA GLU A 122 -14.29 3.66 21.57
C GLU A 122 -14.89 2.29 21.29
N LEU A 123 -14.96 1.92 20.00
CA LEU A 123 -15.40 0.58 19.61
C LEU A 123 -14.36 -0.44 20.09
N THR A 124 -14.82 -1.44 20.83
CA THR A 124 -13.92 -2.34 21.55
C THR A 124 -14.45 -3.76 21.50
N LEU A 125 -13.55 -4.73 21.47
CA LEU A 125 -13.90 -6.15 21.54
C LEU A 125 -13.58 -6.65 22.94
N LEU A 126 -14.60 -7.14 23.66
CA LEU A 126 -14.40 -7.80 24.94
C LEU A 126 -13.90 -9.22 24.64
N VAL A 127 -12.64 -9.48 24.94
CA VAL A 127 -11.97 -10.71 24.52
C VAL A 127 -12.36 -11.85 25.43
N ARG A 128 -12.89 -12.92 24.84
CA ARG A 128 -13.21 -14.15 25.57
C ARG A 128 -12.19 -15.24 25.33
N ASN A 129 -11.44 -15.15 24.25
CA ASN A 129 -10.39 -16.12 23.95
C ASN A 129 -9.40 -15.47 23.00
N TYR A 130 -8.16 -15.95 23.03
CA TYR A 130 -7.13 -15.45 22.12
C TYR A 130 -6.14 -16.56 21.81
N GLU A 131 -5.40 -16.35 20.75
CA GLU A 131 -4.35 -17.29 20.32
C GLU A 131 -3.21 -16.49 19.71
N LEU A 132 -1.97 -16.85 20.08
CA LEU A 132 -0.79 -16.27 19.42
C LEU A 132 -0.66 -16.92 18.05
N LEU A 133 -0.56 -16.09 17.00
CA LEU A 133 -0.46 -16.60 15.63
C LEU A 133 0.93 -16.44 15.05
N SER A 134 1.66 -15.41 15.47
CA SER A 134 3.03 -15.23 15.00
C SER A 134 3.79 -14.39 16.00
N LYS A 135 4.80 -15.00 16.63
CA LYS A 135 5.63 -14.28 17.60
C LYS A 135 6.64 -13.43 16.85
N ALA A 136 6.62 -12.12 17.10
CA ALA A 136 7.62 -11.21 16.53
C ALA A 136 8.90 -11.35 17.33
N LEU A 137 10.02 -11.56 16.64
CA LEU A 137 11.31 -11.74 17.28
C LEU A 137 12.08 -10.44 17.42
N LEU A 138 11.52 -9.34 16.91
CA LEU A 138 12.10 -8.01 17.01
C LEU A 138 11.06 -7.05 17.58
N GLU A 139 11.51 -6.11 18.38
CA GLU A 139 10.62 -5.07 18.86
C GLU A 139 10.31 -4.11 17.71
N PRO A 140 9.05 -3.68 17.57
CA PRO A 140 8.72 -2.72 16.53
C PRO A 140 9.56 -1.45 16.62
N PRO A 141 10.00 -0.89 15.50
CA PRO A 141 10.87 0.28 15.52
C PRO A 141 10.14 1.54 15.97
N ASP A 142 10.92 2.47 16.49
CA ASP A 142 10.45 3.83 16.79
C ASP A 142 10.76 4.69 15.56
N TRP A 143 9.72 5.00 14.77
CA TRP A 143 9.88 5.67 13.49
C TRP A 143 10.51 7.05 13.61
N SER A 144 10.34 7.71 14.77
CA SER A 144 10.92 9.03 14.96
C SER A 144 12.45 9.01 14.92
N LYS A 145 13.04 7.84 15.07
CA LYS A 145 14.49 7.68 15.14
C LYS A 145 15.12 7.28 13.81
N TYR A 146 14.33 7.10 12.75
CA TYR A 146 14.86 6.58 11.50
C TYR A 146 14.76 7.59 10.39
N THR A 147 15.82 7.64 9.57
CA THR A 147 15.90 8.56 8.44
C THR A 147 15.00 8.13 7.30
N THR A 148 14.72 9.03 6.38
CA THR A 148 13.98 8.71 5.17
C THR A 148 14.69 7.64 4.37
N GLU A 149 16.03 7.72 4.30
CA GLU A 149 16.79 6.71 3.56
C GLU A 149 16.64 5.33 4.18
N TRP A 150 16.71 5.23 5.50
CA TRP A 150 16.53 3.94 6.18
C TRP A 150 15.15 3.38 5.89
N ARG A 151 14.12 4.22 5.94
CA ARG A 151 12.75 3.77 5.71
C ARG A 151 12.56 3.28 4.28
N TYR A 152 13.21 3.92 3.30
CA TYR A 152 13.12 3.48 1.92
C TYR A 152 13.80 2.12 1.71
N THR A 153 14.90 1.86 2.39
CA THR A 153 15.59 0.59 2.27
C THR A 153 14.93 -0.52 3.08
N HIS A 154 14.03 -0.14 4.01
CA HIS A 154 13.25 -1.11 4.79
C HIS A 154 11.77 -0.86 4.55
N ARG A 155 11.39 -0.85 3.29
CA ARG A 155 10.06 -0.43 2.84
C ARG A 155 8.95 -1.22 3.52
N TYR A 156 9.15 -2.53 3.72
CA TYR A 156 8.14 -3.37 4.33
C TYR A 156 7.80 -2.94 5.76
N LEU A 157 8.79 -2.48 6.51
CA LEU A 157 8.54 -1.97 7.86
C LEU A 157 7.86 -0.59 7.81
N ASP A 158 8.29 0.24 6.87
CA ASP A 158 7.68 1.55 6.68
C ASP A 158 6.18 1.39 6.35
N LEU A 159 5.87 0.47 5.45
CA LEU A 159 4.46 0.23 5.08
C LEU A 159 3.66 -0.31 6.24
N LEU A 160 4.27 -1.17 7.07
CA LEU A 160 3.56 -1.78 8.17
C LEU A 160 3.19 -0.76 9.26
N TYR A 161 4.13 0.12 9.60
CA TYR A 161 3.97 0.97 10.77
C TYR A 161 3.72 2.45 10.46
N ASN A 162 3.89 2.89 9.21
CA ASN A 162 3.75 4.30 8.84
C ASN A 162 2.51 4.44 7.95
N SER A 163 1.44 5.00 8.49
CA SER A 163 0.17 5.10 7.77
C SER A 163 0.29 5.99 6.53
N GLU A 164 1.15 7.01 6.58
CA GLU A 164 1.31 7.89 5.41
C GLU A 164 1.99 7.16 4.26
N ALA A 165 3.03 6.36 4.54
CA ALA A 165 3.68 5.57 3.51
C ALA A 165 2.71 4.58 2.89
N ARG A 166 1.89 3.95 3.74
CA ARG A 166 0.88 3.00 3.28
C ARG A 166 -0.13 3.70 2.37
N ARG A 167 -0.60 4.88 2.78
CA ARG A 167 -1.57 5.64 2.00
C ARG A 167 -1.02 5.99 0.61
N VAL A 168 0.23 6.42 0.56
CA VAL A 168 0.86 6.79 -0.72
C VAL A 168 0.91 5.59 -1.67
N ILE A 169 1.33 4.43 -1.16
CA ILE A 169 1.44 3.22 -1.98
C ILE A 169 0.06 2.76 -2.46
N GLN A 170 -0.92 2.78 -1.58
CA GLN A 170 -2.28 2.39 -1.95
C GLN A 170 -2.84 3.32 -3.02
N THR A 171 -2.63 4.63 -2.84
CA THR A 171 -3.08 5.61 -3.82
C THR A 171 -2.44 5.37 -5.17
N ARG A 172 -1.13 5.09 -5.18
CA ARG A 172 -0.42 4.79 -6.43
C ARG A 172 -1.08 3.65 -7.19
N PHE A 173 -1.36 2.55 -6.49
CA PHE A 173 -1.94 1.39 -7.17
C PHE A 173 -3.38 1.63 -7.61
N ARG A 174 -4.14 2.41 -6.82
CA ARG A 174 -5.51 2.78 -7.22
C ARG A 174 -5.51 3.70 -8.45
N VAL A 175 -4.53 4.58 -8.53
CA VAL A 175 -4.38 5.43 -9.72
C VAL A 175 -4.13 4.57 -10.96
N ILE A 176 -3.24 3.59 -10.85
CA ILE A 176 -2.95 2.72 -12.00
C ILE A 176 -4.20 1.93 -12.41
N GLN A 177 -4.94 1.39 -11.44
CA GLN A 177 -6.19 0.69 -11.74
C GLN A 177 -7.20 1.61 -12.44
N ALA A 178 -7.32 2.85 -11.94
CA ALA A 178 -8.27 3.80 -12.52
C ALA A 178 -7.88 4.17 -13.93
N ILE A 179 -6.59 4.30 -14.21
CA ILE A 179 -6.12 4.57 -15.58
C ILE A 179 -6.52 3.41 -16.49
N ARG A 180 -6.32 2.17 -16.06
CA ARG A 180 -6.72 1.02 -16.86
C ARG A 180 -8.21 1.03 -17.14
N GLU A 181 -9.03 1.28 -16.12
CA GLU A 181 -10.47 1.31 -16.28
C GLU A 181 -10.89 2.39 -17.29
N PHE A 182 -10.27 3.56 -17.18
CA PHE A 182 -10.58 4.65 -18.09
C PHE A 182 -10.26 4.27 -19.52
N LEU A 183 -9.05 3.81 -19.77
CA LEU A 183 -8.61 3.51 -21.14
C LEU A 183 -9.40 2.33 -21.72
N ASN A 184 -9.66 1.31 -20.90
CA ASN A 184 -10.48 0.18 -21.37
C ASN A 184 -11.87 0.65 -21.75
N SER A 185 -12.46 1.56 -20.99
CA SER A 185 -13.81 2.07 -21.29
C SER A 185 -13.84 2.91 -22.55
N ARG A 186 -12.70 3.43 -22.99
CA ARG A 186 -12.60 4.20 -24.22
C ARG A 186 -12.18 3.36 -25.41
N GLY A 187 -12.15 2.04 -25.25
CA GLY A 187 -11.88 1.14 -26.35
C GLY A 187 -10.41 0.84 -26.59
N PHE A 188 -9.53 1.26 -25.69
CA PHE A 188 -8.12 0.92 -25.81
C PHE A 188 -7.89 -0.49 -25.32
N LEU A 189 -7.02 -1.22 -26.03
CA LEU A 189 -6.62 -2.57 -25.67
C LEU A 189 -5.27 -2.52 -24.94
N GLU A 190 -5.22 -3.08 -23.75
CA GLU A 190 -3.95 -3.19 -23.04
C GLU A 190 -3.14 -4.33 -23.63
N VAL A 191 -1.90 -4.03 -24.01
CA VAL A 191 -1.02 -5.02 -24.61
C VAL A 191 0.24 -5.19 -23.78
N GLU A 192 0.95 -6.26 -24.04
CA GLU A 192 2.21 -6.57 -23.36
C GLU A 192 3.26 -6.79 -24.42
N THR A 193 4.38 -6.03 -24.32
CA THR A 193 5.44 -6.08 -25.30
C THR A 193 6.75 -6.49 -24.63
N PRO A 194 7.78 -6.86 -25.41
CA PRO A 194 9.01 -7.38 -24.81
C PRO A 194 9.77 -6.37 -23.98
N VAL A 195 10.25 -6.82 -22.85
CA VAL A 195 11.19 -6.06 -22.03
C VAL A 195 12.60 -6.16 -22.57
N LEU A 196 13.00 -7.35 -23.01
CA LEU A 196 14.30 -7.59 -23.63
C LEU A 196 14.17 -7.38 -25.14
N GLN A 197 15.01 -6.51 -25.67
CA GLN A 197 14.88 -6.11 -27.07
C GLN A 197 16.25 -6.12 -27.76
N PRO A 198 16.33 -6.66 -28.97
CA PRO A 198 17.63 -6.64 -29.72
C PRO A 198 18.01 -5.23 -30.13
N VAL A 199 17.07 -4.32 -30.32
CA VAL A 199 17.33 -2.92 -30.68
C VAL A 199 16.49 -2.05 -29.72
N TYR A 200 17.14 -1.07 -29.12
CA TYR A 200 16.43 -0.13 -28.22
C TYR A 200 16.12 1.16 -28.93
N GLY A 201 15.15 1.90 -28.41
CA GLY A 201 14.79 3.18 -29.01
C GLY A 201 13.54 3.76 -28.40
N GLY A 202 13.09 4.88 -28.98
CA GLY A 202 11.88 5.57 -28.53
C GLY A 202 12.13 6.64 -27.50
N ALA A 203 13.40 6.84 -27.11
CA ALA A 203 13.76 7.86 -26.14
C ALA A 203 15.26 8.14 -26.27
N LEU A 204 15.71 9.24 -25.69
CA LEU A 204 17.13 9.55 -25.59
C LEU A 204 17.60 9.13 -24.21
N ALA A 205 18.16 7.95 -24.11
CA ALA A 205 18.58 7.39 -22.84
C ALA A 205 19.63 6.31 -23.06
N LYS A 206 20.43 6.08 -22.02
CA LYS A 206 21.41 4.99 -22.07
C LYS A 206 20.72 3.71 -21.62
N PRO A 207 20.88 2.62 -22.38
CA PRO A 207 20.23 1.36 -22.02
C PRO A 207 21.08 0.53 -21.06
N PHE A 208 20.40 -0.40 -20.37
CA PHE A 208 21.08 -1.54 -19.76
C PHE A 208 21.27 -2.61 -20.82
N LYS A 209 22.47 -3.15 -20.91
CA LYS A 209 22.82 -4.16 -21.90
C LYS A 209 22.97 -5.51 -21.20
N THR A 210 22.50 -6.57 -21.86
CA THR A 210 22.66 -7.93 -21.36
C THR A 210 22.99 -8.84 -22.53
N HIS A 211 23.33 -10.09 -22.24
CA HIS A 211 23.76 -11.03 -23.27
C HIS A 211 22.81 -12.21 -23.33
N VAL A 212 22.37 -12.52 -24.56
CA VAL A 212 21.50 -13.67 -24.79
C VAL A 212 22.40 -14.82 -25.21
N ASN A 213 22.65 -15.75 -24.31
CA ASN A 213 23.64 -16.80 -24.51
C ASN A 213 23.33 -17.68 -25.72
N ALA A 214 22.05 -18.05 -25.89
CA ALA A 214 21.66 -18.94 -26.96
C ALA A 214 21.96 -18.36 -28.35
N LEU A 215 21.92 -17.04 -28.46
CA LEU A 215 22.17 -16.37 -29.76
C LEU A 215 23.55 -15.74 -29.84
N ASP A 216 24.26 -15.69 -28.71
CA ASP A 216 25.56 -15.02 -28.62
C ASP A 216 25.46 -13.58 -29.11
N GLU A 217 24.42 -12.87 -28.62
CA GLU A 217 24.13 -11.49 -29.00
C GLU A 217 23.87 -10.67 -27.78
N ASP A 218 24.19 -9.37 -27.86
CA ASP A 218 23.82 -8.41 -26.83
C ASP A 218 22.42 -7.87 -27.13
N TRP A 219 21.59 -7.90 -26.12
CA TRP A 219 20.25 -7.30 -26.17
C TRP A 219 20.16 -6.26 -25.05
N TYR A 220 19.04 -5.55 -25.00
CA TYR A 220 18.88 -4.40 -24.12
C TYR A 220 17.58 -4.48 -23.36
N LEU A 221 17.58 -3.97 -22.12
CA LEU A 221 16.33 -3.70 -21.43
C LEU A 221 15.73 -2.44 -22.03
N ARG A 222 14.46 -2.46 -22.35
CA ARG A 222 13.80 -1.38 -23.08
C ARG A 222 13.90 -0.05 -22.32
N ILE A 223 14.06 1.05 -23.07
CA ILE A 223 14.11 2.39 -22.51
C ILE A 223 12.79 3.14 -22.69
N SER A 224 11.88 2.61 -23.51
CA SER A 224 10.53 3.13 -23.70
C SER A 224 9.64 2.02 -24.22
N LEU A 225 8.35 2.33 -24.36
CA LEU A 225 7.37 1.37 -24.85
C LEU A 225 7.03 1.59 -26.32
N GLU A 226 7.63 2.57 -26.95
CA GLU A 226 7.19 3.09 -28.25
C GLU A 226 7.29 2.07 -29.39
N LEU A 227 8.44 1.39 -29.51
CA LEU A 227 8.76 0.67 -30.75
C LEU A 227 7.74 -0.44 -31.03
N TYR A 228 7.40 -1.23 -30.02
CA TYR A 228 6.52 -2.37 -30.22
C TYR A 228 5.06 -1.96 -30.22
N LEU A 229 4.71 -0.85 -29.54
CA LEU A 229 3.35 -0.35 -29.61
C LEU A 229 3.02 0.14 -31.01
N LYS A 230 3.98 0.80 -31.68
CA LYS A 230 3.77 1.21 -33.07
C LYS A 230 3.58 0.00 -33.99
N ARG A 231 4.25 -1.12 -33.68
CA ARG A 231 4.05 -2.33 -34.47
C ARG A 231 2.64 -2.88 -34.36
N PHE A 232 1.99 -2.72 -33.21
CA PHE A 232 0.58 -3.11 -33.07
C PHE A 232 -0.31 -2.25 -33.97
N ILE A 233 -0.01 -0.95 -34.06
CA ILE A 233 -0.78 -0.10 -34.96
C ILE A 233 -0.59 -0.55 -36.40
N VAL A 234 0.65 -0.81 -36.81
CA VAL A 234 0.94 -1.33 -38.14
C VAL A 234 0.20 -2.65 -38.36
N GLY A 235 0.10 -3.46 -37.32
CA GLY A 235 -0.60 -4.75 -37.36
C GLY A 235 -2.11 -4.66 -37.39
N GLY A 236 -2.67 -3.45 -37.41
CA GLY A 236 -4.11 -3.27 -37.58
C GLY A 236 -4.90 -3.01 -36.30
N PHE A 237 -4.24 -2.80 -35.18
CA PHE A 237 -4.94 -2.41 -33.94
C PHE A 237 -5.03 -0.89 -33.89
N ASP A 238 -6.21 -0.37 -33.65
CA ASP A 238 -6.44 1.08 -33.73
C ASP A 238 -6.12 1.80 -32.43
N LYS A 239 -6.29 1.15 -31.28
CA LYS A 239 -6.10 1.78 -29.99
C LYS A 239 -5.42 0.80 -29.06
N VAL A 240 -4.18 1.07 -28.67
CA VAL A 240 -3.43 0.20 -27.76
C VAL A 240 -2.75 1.03 -26.69
N TYR A 241 -2.51 0.41 -25.54
CA TYR A 241 -1.71 1.02 -24.51
C TYR A 241 -0.98 -0.05 -23.72
N GLU A 242 0.08 0.38 -23.04
CA GLU A 242 0.82 -0.50 -22.14
C GLU A 242 1.24 0.31 -20.94
N ILE A 243 1.14 -0.32 -19.75
CA ILE A 243 1.69 0.21 -18.51
C ILE A 243 2.78 -0.78 -18.10
N GLY A 244 4.03 -0.35 -18.12
CA GLY A 244 5.09 -1.28 -17.85
C GLY A 244 6.39 -0.60 -17.44
N LYS A 245 7.33 -1.42 -17.00
CA LYS A 245 8.62 -0.93 -16.57
C LYS A 245 9.52 -0.62 -17.77
N VAL A 246 10.22 0.51 -17.67
CA VAL A 246 11.31 0.85 -18.57
C VAL A 246 12.56 1.11 -17.74
N PHE A 247 13.71 1.07 -18.39
CA PHE A 247 15.00 1.02 -17.70
C PHE A 247 15.95 2.01 -18.36
N ARG A 248 16.54 2.90 -17.56
CA ARG A 248 17.48 3.89 -18.09
C ARG A 248 18.72 3.90 -17.20
N ASN A 249 19.86 3.66 -17.82
CA ASN A 249 21.14 3.44 -17.15
C ASN A 249 21.91 4.74 -17.07
N GLU A 250 21.37 5.67 -16.26
CA GLU A 250 21.92 7.01 -16.12
C GLU A 250 22.11 7.30 -14.64
N ASP A 251 22.48 8.54 -14.30
CA ASP A 251 22.71 8.92 -12.92
C ASP A 251 21.43 8.81 -12.09
N ILE A 252 21.58 8.33 -10.87
CA ILE A 252 20.45 8.13 -9.94
C ILE A 252 20.35 9.34 -9.02
N ASP A 253 19.14 9.89 -8.87
CA ASP A 253 18.86 10.95 -7.92
C ASP A 253 17.40 10.86 -7.47
N VAL A 254 16.88 11.89 -6.79
CA VAL A 254 15.51 11.83 -6.27
C VAL A 254 14.45 11.77 -7.36
N HIS A 255 14.80 12.20 -8.57
CA HIS A 255 13.86 12.22 -9.71
C HIS A 255 14.17 11.17 -10.76
N HIS A 256 15.28 10.44 -10.65
CA HIS A 256 15.75 9.52 -11.68
C HIS A 256 16.04 8.17 -11.06
N ASN A 257 15.12 7.25 -11.26
CA ASN A 257 15.25 5.87 -10.85
C ASN A 257 15.63 5.04 -12.09
N PRO A 258 16.58 4.11 -11.99
CA PRO A 258 16.95 3.33 -13.18
C PRO A 258 15.83 2.46 -13.73
N GLU A 259 14.81 2.20 -12.93
CA GLU A 259 13.65 1.41 -13.32
C GLU A 259 12.39 2.16 -12.86
N PHE A 260 11.48 2.42 -13.79
CA PHE A 260 10.25 3.13 -13.43
C PHE A 260 9.11 2.71 -14.35
N THR A 261 7.89 2.93 -13.88
CA THR A 261 6.69 2.55 -14.61
C THR A 261 6.26 3.69 -15.53
N MET A 262 5.92 3.33 -16.77
CA MET A 262 5.52 4.28 -17.80
C MET A 262 4.23 3.81 -18.44
N LEU A 263 3.39 4.76 -18.81
CA LEU A 263 2.23 4.54 -19.66
C LEU A 263 2.50 5.16 -21.02
N GLU A 264 2.30 4.37 -22.07
CA GLU A 264 2.22 4.93 -23.43
C GLU A 264 0.99 4.38 -24.11
N LEU A 265 0.39 5.21 -24.95
CA LEU A 265 -0.75 4.77 -25.76
C LEU A 265 -0.61 5.31 -27.18
N TYR A 266 -1.18 4.55 -28.10
CA TYR A 266 -1.16 4.91 -29.51
C TYR A 266 -2.56 4.71 -30.07
N TRP A 267 -2.97 5.69 -30.89
CA TRP A 267 -4.36 5.82 -31.32
C TRP A 267 -4.38 6.20 -32.79
N ALA A 268 -4.77 5.25 -33.64
CA ALA A 268 -4.84 5.48 -35.08
C ALA A 268 -5.96 6.47 -35.40
N TYR A 269 -5.75 7.27 -36.45
CA TYR A 269 -6.71 8.22 -36.95
C TYR A 269 -7.01 9.37 -36.00
N ALA A 270 -6.24 9.55 -34.96
CA ALA A 270 -6.39 10.63 -34.01
C ALA A 270 -5.27 11.64 -34.19
N ASP A 271 -5.58 12.90 -33.89
CA ASP A 271 -4.55 13.93 -33.92
C ASP A 271 -4.19 14.34 -32.47
N TYR A 272 -3.31 15.34 -32.36
CA TYR A 272 -2.86 15.74 -31.02
C TYR A 272 -4.00 16.35 -30.19
N ASN A 273 -5.00 16.96 -30.85
CA ASN A 273 -6.14 17.51 -30.12
C ASN A 273 -6.95 16.40 -29.48
N ASP A 274 -7.12 15.27 -30.18
CA ASP A 274 -7.83 14.11 -29.62
C ASP A 274 -7.08 13.55 -28.41
N VAL A 275 -5.76 13.48 -28.52
CA VAL A 275 -4.95 12.92 -27.42
C VAL A 275 -4.92 13.88 -26.22
N MET A 276 -4.87 15.20 -26.49
CA MET A 276 -4.95 16.17 -25.39
C MET A 276 -6.26 16.01 -24.63
N LYS A 277 -7.38 15.91 -25.37
CA LYS A 277 -8.68 15.75 -24.73
C LYS A 277 -8.76 14.45 -23.93
N LEU A 278 -8.27 13.36 -24.51
CA LEU A 278 -8.23 12.08 -23.82
C LEU A 278 -7.41 12.18 -22.52
N THR A 279 -6.26 12.82 -22.59
CA THR A 279 -5.36 12.93 -21.46
C THR A 279 -5.99 13.74 -20.33
N GLU A 280 -6.58 14.87 -20.64
CA GLU A 280 -7.17 15.69 -19.58
C GLU A 280 -8.40 15.03 -18.97
N GLU A 281 -9.20 14.33 -19.78
CA GLU A 281 -10.33 13.58 -19.25
C GLU A 281 -9.84 12.44 -18.34
N MET A 282 -8.78 11.76 -18.75
CA MET A 282 -8.22 10.68 -17.95
C MET A 282 -7.76 11.20 -16.59
N ILE A 283 -6.97 12.26 -16.58
CA ILE A 283 -6.45 12.81 -15.33
C ILE A 283 -7.60 13.25 -14.42
N SER A 284 -8.58 13.94 -15.00
CA SER A 284 -9.72 14.45 -14.23
C SER A 284 -10.53 13.29 -13.62
N GLN A 285 -10.85 12.28 -14.43
CA GLN A 285 -11.67 11.17 -13.95
C GLN A 285 -10.92 10.29 -12.96
N VAL A 286 -9.62 10.08 -13.17
CA VAL A 286 -8.82 9.32 -12.22
C VAL A 286 -8.77 10.03 -10.87
N ALA A 287 -8.60 11.35 -10.88
CA ALA A 287 -8.57 12.11 -9.64
C ALA A 287 -9.88 11.95 -8.86
N VAL A 288 -11.01 12.06 -9.54
CA VAL A 288 -12.31 11.90 -8.91
C VAL A 288 -12.47 10.47 -8.37
N LYS A 289 -12.11 9.48 -9.17
CA LYS A 289 -12.28 8.07 -8.79
C LYS A 289 -11.45 7.71 -7.56
N VAL A 290 -10.23 8.19 -7.51
CA VAL A 290 -9.27 7.78 -6.47
C VAL A 290 -9.36 8.68 -5.24
N LEU A 291 -9.51 9.98 -5.44
CA LEU A 291 -9.44 10.97 -4.35
C LEU A 291 -10.78 11.59 -4.00
N GLY A 292 -11.82 11.33 -4.80
CA GLY A 292 -13.14 11.88 -4.57
C GLY A 292 -13.33 13.30 -5.07
N SER A 293 -12.31 13.90 -5.69
CA SER A 293 -12.37 15.27 -6.16
C SER A 293 -11.32 15.48 -7.25
N SER A 294 -11.65 16.33 -8.21
CA SER A 294 -10.66 16.73 -9.23
C SER A 294 -9.83 17.93 -8.80
N THR A 295 -10.10 18.48 -7.62
CA THR A 295 -9.23 19.49 -7.00
C THR A 295 -8.43 18.81 -5.92
N VAL A 296 -7.10 18.87 -6.01
CA VAL A 296 -6.22 18.15 -5.08
C VAL A 296 -5.34 19.14 -4.33
N LYS A 297 -5.00 18.77 -3.09
CA LYS A 297 -4.11 19.58 -2.26
C LYS A 297 -2.69 19.04 -2.41
N TYR A 298 -1.79 19.91 -2.85
CA TYR A 298 -0.40 19.55 -3.06
C TYR A 298 0.46 20.19 -1.95
N PRO A 299 1.16 19.39 -1.16
CA PRO A 299 1.95 19.97 -0.05
C PRO A 299 3.18 20.71 -0.58
N ILE A 300 3.43 21.90 0.00
CA ILE A 300 4.58 22.71 -0.36
C ILE A 300 5.50 22.96 0.84
N GLY A 301 5.31 22.19 1.92
CA GLY A 301 6.15 22.25 3.10
C GLY A 301 5.54 23.08 4.22
N GLU A 302 6.04 22.86 5.43
CA GLU A 302 5.63 23.60 6.61
C GLU A 302 4.12 23.57 6.85
N GLY A 303 3.49 22.44 6.53
CA GLY A 303 2.05 22.28 6.72
C GLY A 303 1.19 23.07 5.75
N ARG A 304 1.79 23.69 4.73
CA ARG A 304 1.07 24.48 3.75
C ARG A 304 0.79 23.67 2.50
N TYR A 305 -0.30 24.01 1.82
CA TYR A 305 -0.75 23.31 0.61
C TYR A 305 -1.16 24.33 -0.44
N VAL A 306 -1.02 23.94 -1.72
CA VAL A 306 -1.67 24.64 -2.82
C VAL A 306 -2.72 23.72 -3.41
N GLU A 307 -3.80 24.30 -3.89
CA GLU A 307 -4.82 23.53 -4.59
C GLU A 307 -4.49 23.47 -6.07
N ILE A 308 -4.53 22.27 -6.62
CA ILE A 308 -4.34 22.05 -8.04
C ILE A 308 -5.67 21.57 -8.61
N ASN A 309 -6.17 22.29 -9.60
CA ASN A 309 -7.44 21.94 -10.24
C ASN A 309 -7.16 21.05 -11.45
N LEU A 310 -7.56 19.78 -11.34
CA LEU A 310 -7.39 18.80 -12.40
C LEU A 310 -8.68 18.56 -13.18
N THR A 311 -9.65 19.47 -13.07
CA THR A 311 -10.93 19.32 -13.77
C THR A 311 -10.75 19.65 -15.24
N ALA A 312 -11.20 18.72 -16.10
CA ALA A 312 -11.18 18.94 -17.54
C ALA A 312 -12.28 19.94 -17.92
N PRO A 313 -12.11 20.76 -18.98
CA PRO A 313 -10.90 20.83 -19.81
C PRO A 313 -9.82 21.69 -19.19
N PHE A 314 -8.56 21.37 -19.50
CA PHE A 314 -7.43 22.14 -19.01
C PHE A 314 -7.28 23.41 -19.84
N LYS A 315 -6.74 24.43 -19.18
CA LYS A 315 -6.47 25.70 -19.86
C LYS A 315 -5.43 25.50 -20.99
N ARG A 316 -5.69 26.09 -22.12
CA ARG A 316 -4.75 26.06 -23.27
C ARG A 316 -3.89 27.31 -23.21
N VAL A 317 -2.58 27.13 -23.17
CA VAL A 317 -1.63 28.24 -23.19
C VAL A 317 -0.52 27.91 -24.16
N THR A 318 -0.01 28.92 -24.83
CA THR A 318 1.16 28.72 -25.67
C THR A 318 2.40 28.58 -24.78
N MET A 319 3.45 28.05 -25.36
CA MET A 319 4.73 27.94 -24.64
C MET A 319 5.18 29.31 -24.14
N TYR A 320 5.05 30.34 -25.01
CA TYR A 320 5.42 31.70 -24.64
C TYR A 320 4.61 32.19 -23.42
N UNK A 321 3.59 32.07 -23.45
CA UNK A 321 2.68 32.49 -22.39
C UNK A 321 2.89 31.76 -21.13
N UNK A 322 3.21 30.59 -21.19
CA UNK A 322 3.54 29.82 -20.03
C UNK A 322 4.80 30.23 -19.39
N UNK A 323 5.63 30.71 -20.19
CA UNK A 323 6.87 31.27 -19.71
C UNK A 323 6.72 32.60 -19.08
N UNK A 324 6.00 33.24 -19.50
CA UNK A 324 5.65 34.52 -18.94
C UNK A 324 4.94 34.40 -17.62
N UNK A 325 4.19 33.59 -17.54
CA UNK A 325 3.45 33.28 -16.34
C UNK A 325 4.29 32.62 -15.28
N UNK A 326 5.12 32.06 -15.71
CA UNK A 326 6.03 31.45 -14.78
C UNK A 326 7.09 32.37 -14.28
N UNK A 327 7.27 33.23 -15.01
CA UNK A 327 8.21 34.29 -14.65
C UNK A 327 7.57 35.34 -13.79
N UNK A 328 6.51 35.40 -13.80
CA UNK A 328 5.76 36.34 -13.02
C UNK A 328 5.44 35.82 -11.70
#